data_834a6c732e406e4e2429cb875874895b
#
_entry.id   834a6c732e406e4e2429cb875874895b
#
_cell.length_a   1.000
_cell.length_b   1.000
_cell.length_c   1.000
_cell.angle_alpha   90.00
_cell.angle_beta   90.00
_cell.angle_gamma   90.00
#
_symmetry.space_group_name_H-M   'P 1'
#
loop_
_entity.id
_entity.type
_entity.pdbx_description
1 polymer ?
#
loop_
_entity_poly.entity_id
_entity_poly.type
_entity_poly.pdbx_seq_one_letter_code
_entity_poly.pdbx_strand_id
1 'polypeptide(L)'
;MRLDADLGATPGDVIASLAGLVAATGRATDPAPLAEADPEIAGLIAGTLMALTPVAVMMFRFNNPDAMLTLCLTLGAYFTIRAIQSDPARRFASAGWLFGAGLILGLAFLVKMLQGFLILPALALAVLVAARGGWVRRIRDLAVAAVGVCLPVLAYAAVFYAWPADSRPYMAGTENNSFWELVFGYNGLGRIFGGSGNGGGGGGGGGSMFGGSTGVLRMFNSGFGPEISWLLPAAAVLLVAGLWFTRRAPRTDGTRAALLVWGGWLVITAGIFSFMQGTIHPYYVVALAPAVAALVAIGGVELWRGREYAPARWTLAGTLLITVIWDFALLRSAGADWLPWLRWVILIGGSLTAVAIAAGVHRLRPGGFRRMGTVLALAALIFGGLGTASWGVATAGQAHTGSTPSSGPAVAGASGMGGPGGGTGGAPGGGTAGQTDGAQTDGTQTDGTQGGTGQTGT
;
A
#
# COMPACT_ATOMS: atom_id res chain seq x y z
N MET A 1 -18.82 2.01 27.15
CA MET A 1 -18.87 1.44 25.80
C MET A 1 -18.29 0.04 25.89
N ARG A 2 -19.16 -0.98 25.96
CA ARG A 2 -18.74 -2.39 26.09
C ARG A 2 -18.18 -2.82 24.75
N LEU A 3 -16.92 -3.26 24.74
CA LEU A 3 -16.30 -4.02 23.67
C LEU A 3 -16.69 -5.49 23.90
N ASP A 4 -17.81 -5.89 23.35
CA ASP A 4 -18.08 -7.32 23.15
C ASP A 4 -17.27 -7.73 21.92
N ALA A 5 -16.20 -8.48 22.20
CA ALA A 5 -15.33 -9.05 21.19
C ALA A 5 -16.03 -10.22 20.50
N ASP A 6 -16.89 -9.93 19.55
CA ASP A 6 -17.34 -10.93 18.59
C ASP A 6 -16.31 -11.02 17.47
N LEU A 7 -15.44 -12.03 17.54
CA LEU A 7 -14.39 -12.35 16.56
C LEU A 7 -14.97 -12.90 15.23
N GLY A 8 -16.20 -12.54 14.92
CA GLY A 8 -16.93 -12.90 13.69
C GLY A 8 -17.05 -11.79 12.68
N ALA A 9 -16.16 -10.78 12.68
CA ALA A 9 -16.19 -9.72 11.68
C ALA A 9 -16.06 -10.32 10.27
N THR A 10 -17.11 -10.20 9.49
CA THR A 10 -17.14 -10.65 8.11
C THR A 10 -16.29 -9.70 7.24
N PRO A 11 -15.80 -10.13 6.06
CA PRO A 11 -15.17 -9.23 5.09
C PRO A 11 -16.02 -7.98 4.79
N GLY A 12 -17.35 -8.09 4.90
CA GLY A 12 -18.29 -6.99 4.77
C GLY A 12 -18.15 -5.92 5.86
N ASP A 13 -17.89 -6.33 7.10
CA ASP A 13 -17.73 -5.39 8.23
C ASP A 13 -16.41 -4.62 8.13
N VAL A 14 -15.35 -5.26 7.63
CA VAL A 14 -14.07 -4.60 7.35
C VAL A 14 -14.21 -3.61 6.20
N ILE A 15 -14.92 -3.98 5.13
CA ILE A 15 -15.23 -3.09 4.00
C ILE A 15 -16.06 -1.89 4.46
N ALA A 16 -17.08 -2.10 5.29
CA ALA A 16 -17.90 -1.03 5.83
C ALA A 16 -17.11 -0.09 6.74
N SER A 17 -16.17 -0.62 7.53
CA SER A 17 -15.29 0.18 8.39
C SER A 17 -14.29 1.01 7.56
N LEU A 18 -13.69 0.44 6.51
CA LEU A 18 -12.81 1.16 5.59
C LEU A 18 -13.59 2.18 4.76
N ALA A 19 -14.80 1.86 4.32
CA ALA A 19 -15.72 2.77 3.65
C ALA A 19 -16.06 3.97 4.55
N GLY A 20 -16.37 3.73 5.81
CA GLY A 20 -16.58 4.79 6.81
C GLY A 20 -15.34 5.67 7.03
N LEU A 21 -14.14 5.06 7.00
CA LEU A 21 -12.88 5.79 7.14
C LEU A 21 -12.64 6.74 5.96
N VAL A 22 -12.86 6.28 4.73
CA VAL A 22 -12.67 7.11 3.53
C VAL A 22 -13.80 8.13 3.39
N ALA A 23 -15.03 7.78 3.73
CA ALA A 23 -16.17 8.69 3.75
C ALA A 23 -15.95 9.87 4.71
N ALA A 24 -15.34 9.64 5.88
CA ALA A 24 -14.98 10.68 6.82
C ALA A 24 -13.98 11.70 6.26
N THR A 25 -13.21 11.34 5.22
CA THR A 25 -12.23 12.22 4.58
C THR A 25 -12.84 13.20 3.58
N GLY A 26 -14.03 12.89 3.06
CA GLY A 26 -14.68 13.64 1.97
C GLY A 26 -15.71 14.69 2.42
N ARG A 27 -15.99 14.85 3.72
CA ARG A 27 -16.95 15.88 4.17
C ARG A 27 -16.35 17.27 4.12
N ALA A 28 -16.57 17.95 2.99
CA ALA A 28 -16.36 19.38 2.89
C ALA A 28 -17.42 20.11 3.72
N THR A 29 -16.98 20.96 4.63
CA THR A 29 -17.85 21.82 5.43
C THR A 29 -17.93 23.19 4.76
N ASP A 30 -18.52 23.28 3.56
CA ASP A 30 -18.88 24.57 2.98
C ASP A 30 -20.12 24.45 2.10
N PRO A 31 -21.10 25.35 2.28
CA PRO A 31 -22.36 25.31 1.56
C PRO A 31 -22.24 25.98 0.19
N ALA A 32 -21.65 25.32 -0.77
CA ALA A 32 -21.92 25.62 -2.16
C ALA A 32 -22.79 24.49 -2.72
N PRO A 33 -23.83 24.77 -3.50
CA PRO A 33 -24.79 23.78 -3.98
C PRO A 33 -24.26 22.98 -5.15
N LEU A 34 -23.13 22.33 -4.97
CA LEU A 34 -22.72 21.17 -5.76
C LEU A 34 -23.31 19.98 -5.01
N ALA A 35 -24.32 19.36 -5.64
CA ALA A 35 -25.04 18.25 -5.08
C ALA A 35 -24.10 17.37 -4.25
N GLU A 36 -24.45 17.21 -2.97
CA GLU A 36 -23.79 16.33 -2.02
C GLU A 36 -23.52 14.98 -2.70
N ALA A 37 -22.36 14.79 -3.26
CA ALA A 37 -21.95 13.46 -3.54
C ALA A 37 -21.69 12.84 -2.21
N ASP A 38 -22.39 11.84 -2.01
CA ASP A 38 -22.39 11.06 -0.83
C ASP A 38 -20.95 10.63 -0.57
N PRO A 39 -20.28 11.14 0.48
CA PRO A 39 -18.96 10.67 0.86
C PRO A 39 -18.97 9.16 1.12
N GLU A 40 -20.14 8.57 1.35
CA GLU A 40 -20.33 7.14 1.45
C GLU A 40 -20.03 6.43 0.13
N ILE A 41 -20.37 7.00 -1.03
CA ILE A 41 -20.06 6.39 -2.34
C ILE A 41 -18.54 6.33 -2.55
N ALA A 42 -17.83 7.41 -2.28
CA ALA A 42 -16.37 7.39 -2.39
C ALA A 42 -15.75 6.39 -1.40
N GLY A 43 -16.30 6.30 -0.19
CA GLY A 43 -15.90 5.33 0.81
C GLY A 43 -16.13 3.88 0.37
N LEU A 44 -17.31 3.58 -0.18
CA LEU A 44 -17.64 2.25 -0.71
C LEU A 44 -16.71 1.86 -1.88
N ILE A 45 -16.45 2.77 -2.81
CA ILE A 45 -15.54 2.52 -3.92
C ILE A 45 -14.12 2.24 -3.38
N ALA A 46 -13.59 3.09 -2.50
CA ALA A 46 -12.26 2.89 -1.94
C ALA A 46 -12.15 1.58 -1.15
N GLY A 47 -13.13 1.28 -0.29
CA GLY A 47 -13.18 0.03 0.46
C GLY A 47 -13.22 -1.20 -0.45
N THR A 48 -14.02 -1.16 -1.50
CA THR A 48 -14.10 -2.24 -2.50
C THR A 48 -12.79 -2.40 -3.26
N LEU A 49 -12.19 -1.31 -3.75
CA LEU A 49 -10.90 -1.36 -4.46
C LEU A 49 -9.78 -1.87 -3.56
N MET A 50 -9.76 -1.43 -2.30
CA MET A 50 -8.80 -1.92 -1.30
C MET A 50 -8.96 -3.42 -1.06
N ALA A 51 -10.19 -3.89 -0.88
CA ALA A 51 -10.49 -5.31 -0.63
C ALA A 51 -10.18 -6.22 -1.84
N LEU A 52 -10.21 -5.67 -3.05
CA LEU A 52 -9.92 -6.39 -4.30
C LEU A 52 -8.48 -6.21 -4.77
N THR A 53 -7.69 -5.32 -4.13
CA THR A 53 -6.27 -5.15 -4.48
C THR A 53 -5.50 -6.45 -4.20
N PRO A 54 -4.85 -7.04 -5.20
CA PRO A 54 -4.31 -8.40 -5.09
C PRO A 54 -3.36 -8.61 -3.93
N VAL A 55 -2.41 -7.70 -3.73
CA VAL A 55 -1.47 -7.77 -2.61
C VAL A 55 -2.17 -7.62 -1.24
N ALA A 56 -3.27 -6.88 -1.16
CA ALA A 56 -4.05 -6.77 0.07
C ALA A 56 -4.82 -8.07 0.35
N VAL A 57 -5.44 -8.66 -0.68
CA VAL A 57 -6.10 -9.97 -0.57
C VAL A 57 -5.14 -11.02 -0.06
N MET A 58 -3.90 -11.01 -0.54
CA MET A 58 -2.86 -11.94 -0.12
C MET A 58 -2.40 -11.66 1.32
N MET A 59 -1.95 -10.45 1.60
CA MET A 59 -1.28 -10.11 2.86
C MET A 59 -2.21 -10.07 4.07
N PHE A 60 -3.50 -9.82 3.88
CA PHE A 60 -4.46 -9.83 5.00
C PHE A 60 -4.89 -11.24 5.41
N ARG A 61 -4.50 -12.24 4.65
CA ARG A 61 -4.71 -13.67 4.93
C ARG A 61 -3.39 -14.41 5.22
N PHE A 62 -2.28 -13.70 5.17
CA PHE A 62 -0.94 -14.26 5.41
C PHE A 62 -0.43 -13.88 6.79
N ASN A 63 0.23 -14.81 7.49
CA ASN A 63 0.77 -14.55 8.82
C ASN A 63 2.03 -13.67 8.75
N ASN A 64 1.80 -12.35 8.68
CA ASN A 64 2.85 -11.36 8.52
C ASN A 64 2.36 -10.00 9.07
N PRO A 65 3.25 -9.10 9.50
CA PRO A 65 2.88 -7.83 10.14
C PRO A 65 2.23 -6.80 9.20
N ASP A 66 2.24 -7.00 7.88
CA ASP A 66 1.82 -5.98 6.91
C ASP A 66 0.33 -5.61 7.00
N ALA A 67 -0.54 -6.55 7.40
CA ALA A 67 -1.95 -6.26 7.63
C ALA A 67 -2.13 -5.25 8.78
N MET A 68 -1.48 -5.50 9.91
CA MET A 68 -1.51 -4.59 11.07
C MET A 68 -0.85 -3.25 10.74
N LEU A 69 0.28 -3.26 10.03
CA LEU A 69 0.92 -2.04 9.55
C LEU A 69 -0.07 -1.20 8.72
N THR A 70 -0.70 -1.80 7.71
CA THR A 70 -1.64 -1.12 6.82
C THR A 70 -2.84 -0.54 7.57
N LEU A 71 -3.37 -1.26 8.56
CA LEU A 71 -4.42 -0.78 9.45
C LEU A 71 -3.95 0.46 10.24
N CYS A 72 -2.77 0.39 10.87
CA CYS A 72 -2.22 1.50 11.65
C CYS A 72 -1.97 2.73 10.76
N LEU A 73 -1.40 2.56 9.57
CA LEU A 73 -1.20 3.67 8.62
C LEU A 73 -2.53 4.33 8.24
N THR A 74 -3.54 3.52 7.94
CA THR A 74 -4.88 4.01 7.55
C THR A 74 -5.56 4.75 8.69
N LEU A 75 -5.49 4.24 9.92
CA LEU A 75 -6.00 4.91 11.11
C LEU A 75 -5.25 6.21 11.41
N GLY A 76 -3.92 6.23 11.24
CA GLY A 76 -3.10 7.45 11.38
C GLY A 76 -3.52 8.54 10.40
N ALA A 77 -3.76 8.17 9.14
CA ALA A 77 -4.29 9.09 8.13
C ALA A 77 -5.71 9.58 8.48
N TYR A 78 -6.60 8.68 8.91
CA TYR A 78 -7.94 9.04 9.37
C TYR A 78 -7.90 10.05 10.53
N PHE A 79 -7.13 9.80 11.57
CA PHE A 79 -7.02 10.71 12.71
C PHE A 79 -6.42 12.06 12.29
N THR A 80 -5.48 12.06 11.36
CA THR A 80 -4.91 13.30 10.79
C THR A 80 -5.99 14.11 10.06
N ILE A 81 -6.83 13.46 9.26
CA ILE A 81 -7.93 14.13 8.55
C ILE A 81 -8.96 14.67 9.53
N ARG A 82 -9.30 13.91 10.58
CA ARG A 82 -10.20 14.39 11.66
C ARG A 82 -9.62 15.61 12.37
N ALA A 83 -8.30 15.67 12.55
CA ALA A 83 -7.60 16.81 13.11
C ALA A 83 -7.71 18.04 12.19
N ILE A 84 -7.49 17.87 10.89
CA ILE A 84 -7.60 18.96 9.89
C ILE A 84 -9.04 19.51 9.84
N GLN A 85 -10.05 18.65 9.95
CA GLN A 85 -11.47 19.01 9.92
C GLN A 85 -11.98 19.59 11.26
N SER A 86 -11.18 19.52 12.33
CA SER A 86 -11.60 19.95 13.67
C SER A 86 -12.00 21.41 13.71
N ASP A 87 -13.04 21.69 14.48
CA ASP A 87 -13.53 23.05 14.74
C ASP A 87 -12.43 23.88 15.45
N PRO A 88 -12.03 25.05 14.90
CA PRO A 88 -11.06 25.92 15.54
C PRO A 88 -11.48 26.41 16.93
N ALA A 89 -12.76 26.52 17.22
CA ALA A 89 -13.29 26.91 18.52
C ALA A 89 -12.96 25.89 19.62
N ARG A 90 -12.82 24.62 19.25
CA ARG A 90 -12.41 23.55 20.17
C ARG A 90 -10.89 23.49 20.27
N ARG A 91 -10.33 24.23 21.26
CA ARG A 91 -8.89 24.51 21.42
C ARG A 91 -7.99 23.27 21.31
N PHE A 92 -8.41 22.13 21.83
CA PHE A 92 -7.58 20.91 21.92
C PHE A 92 -8.05 19.77 20.99
N ALA A 93 -9.15 19.92 20.25
CA ALA A 93 -9.70 18.85 19.43
C ALA A 93 -8.70 18.36 18.35
N SER A 94 -8.06 19.30 17.63
CA SER A 94 -7.04 18.98 16.63
C SER A 94 -5.83 18.29 17.26
N ALA A 95 -5.32 18.82 18.38
CA ALA A 95 -4.20 18.21 19.10
C ALA A 95 -4.51 16.82 19.62
N GLY A 96 -5.74 16.57 20.13
CA GLY A 96 -6.18 15.25 20.59
C GLY A 96 -6.22 14.21 19.46
N TRP A 97 -6.77 14.60 18.30
CA TRP A 97 -6.76 13.73 17.13
C TRP A 97 -5.33 13.44 16.64
N LEU A 98 -4.46 14.45 16.62
CA LEU A 98 -3.06 14.29 16.21
C LEU A 98 -2.24 13.47 17.22
N PHE A 99 -2.53 13.58 18.52
CA PHE A 99 -1.94 12.71 19.53
C PHE A 99 -2.33 11.24 19.27
N GLY A 100 -3.62 10.99 19.00
CA GLY A 100 -4.10 9.66 18.62
C GLY A 100 -3.46 9.14 17.33
N ALA A 101 -3.31 10.00 16.31
CA ALA A 101 -2.57 9.66 15.09
C ALA A 101 -1.12 9.27 15.42
N GLY A 102 -0.46 10.04 16.27
CA GLY A 102 0.90 9.77 16.73
C GLY A 102 1.01 8.42 17.43
N LEU A 103 0.12 8.12 18.39
CA LEU A 103 0.11 6.84 19.09
C LEU A 103 0.00 5.66 18.13
N ILE A 104 -0.95 5.72 17.19
CA ILE A 104 -1.15 4.65 16.20
C ILE A 104 0.07 4.51 15.28
N LEU A 105 0.69 5.62 14.85
CA LEU A 105 1.89 5.56 14.00
C LEU A 105 3.13 5.11 14.78
N GLY A 106 3.23 5.40 16.07
CA GLY A 106 4.23 4.81 16.95
C GLY A 106 4.05 3.30 17.11
N LEU A 107 2.79 2.81 17.18
CA LEU A 107 2.49 1.38 17.11
C LEU A 107 2.85 0.80 15.72
N ALA A 108 2.55 1.50 14.63
CA ALA A 108 2.96 1.09 13.28
C ALA A 108 4.48 0.89 13.17
N PHE A 109 5.24 1.77 13.84
CA PHE A 109 6.69 1.61 13.94
C PHE A 109 7.07 0.32 14.69
N LEU A 110 6.45 -0.01 15.80
CA LEU A 110 6.72 -1.26 16.51
C LEU A 110 6.34 -2.50 15.69
N VAL A 111 5.34 -2.38 14.81
CA VAL A 111 4.93 -3.45 13.89
C VAL A 111 5.97 -3.66 12.78
N LYS A 112 6.46 -2.60 12.14
CA LYS A 112 7.38 -2.73 11.00
C LYS A 112 8.38 -1.56 10.87
N MET A 113 8.91 -1.10 11.98
CA MET A 113 9.99 -0.12 12.10
C MET A 113 9.80 1.11 11.20
N LEU A 114 10.85 1.54 10.49
CA LEU A 114 10.82 2.76 9.68
C LEU A 114 9.76 2.75 8.56
N GLN A 115 9.29 1.58 8.12
CA GLN A 115 8.19 1.51 7.15
C GLN A 115 6.90 2.13 7.72
N GLY A 116 6.66 2.04 9.04
CA GLY A 116 5.57 2.71 9.73
C GLY A 116 5.62 4.25 9.68
N PHE A 117 6.80 4.82 9.42
CA PHE A 117 7.03 6.27 9.39
C PHE A 117 7.03 6.88 7.99
N LEU A 118 6.94 6.08 6.92
CA LEU A 118 7.00 6.58 5.55
C LEU A 118 5.94 7.64 5.24
N ILE A 119 4.78 7.57 5.88
CA ILE A 119 3.68 8.51 5.65
C ILE A 119 3.76 9.78 6.51
N LEU A 120 4.59 9.82 7.54
CA LEU A 120 4.67 10.97 8.47
C LEU A 120 4.92 12.31 7.76
N PRO A 121 5.85 12.42 6.78
CA PRO A 121 6.09 13.70 6.10
C PRO A 121 4.84 14.19 5.35
N ALA A 122 4.09 13.27 4.72
CA ALA A 122 2.86 13.60 4.02
C ALA A 122 1.78 14.12 4.97
N LEU A 123 1.57 13.43 6.10
CA LEU A 123 0.60 13.82 7.11
C LEU A 123 0.96 15.16 7.74
N ALA A 124 2.23 15.38 8.08
CA ALA A 124 2.71 16.65 8.61
C ALA A 124 2.50 17.79 7.61
N LEU A 125 2.84 17.60 6.33
CA LEU A 125 2.62 18.58 5.28
C LEU A 125 1.12 18.91 5.13
N ALA A 126 0.26 17.91 5.13
CA ALA A 126 -1.18 18.11 5.03
C ALA A 126 -1.72 18.94 6.22
N VAL A 127 -1.26 18.68 7.44
CA VAL A 127 -1.61 19.49 8.63
C VAL A 127 -1.09 20.92 8.48
N LEU A 128 0.18 21.10 8.08
CA LEU A 128 0.77 22.43 7.92
C LEU A 128 0.05 23.27 6.85
N VAL A 129 -0.40 22.64 5.77
CA VAL A 129 -1.09 23.34 4.68
C VAL A 129 -2.58 23.51 4.99
N ALA A 130 -3.29 22.45 5.32
CA ALA A 130 -4.75 22.41 5.31
C ALA A 130 -5.42 22.64 6.67
N ALA A 131 -4.73 22.41 7.81
CA ALA A 131 -5.35 22.57 9.11
C ALA A 131 -5.77 24.02 9.38
N ARG A 132 -6.91 24.18 10.06
CA ARG A 132 -7.46 25.46 10.47
C ARG A 132 -6.63 26.07 11.61
N GLY A 133 -6.61 27.39 11.68
CA GLY A 133 -5.85 28.12 12.70
C GLY A 133 -4.48 28.64 12.22
N GLY A 134 -3.76 29.33 13.07
CA GLY A 134 -2.45 29.93 12.79
C GLY A 134 -1.31 28.93 12.85
N TRP A 135 -0.11 29.35 12.40
CA TRP A 135 1.10 28.53 12.35
C TRP A 135 1.49 27.94 13.71
N VAL A 136 1.44 28.76 14.77
CA VAL A 136 1.80 28.34 16.14
C VAL A 136 0.94 27.14 16.58
N ARG A 137 -0.37 27.20 16.31
CA ARG A 137 -1.28 26.09 16.63
C ARG A 137 -0.91 24.81 15.86
N ARG A 138 -0.63 24.92 14.57
CA ARG A 138 -0.30 23.74 13.73
C ARG A 138 1.01 23.10 14.17
N ILE A 139 2.03 23.92 14.48
CA ILE A 139 3.33 23.45 14.99
C ILE A 139 3.14 22.78 16.35
N ARG A 140 2.39 23.40 17.27
CA ARG A 140 2.06 22.80 18.57
C ARG A 140 1.37 21.45 18.40
N ASP A 141 0.36 21.37 17.54
CA ASP A 141 -0.44 20.18 17.34
C ASP A 141 0.42 19.05 16.70
N LEU A 142 1.37 19.39 15.83
CA LEU A 142 2.37 18.46 15.31
C LEU A 142 3.38 18.02 16.39
N ALA A 143 3.79 18.91 17.30
CA ALA A 143 4.62 18.53 18.43
C ALA A 143 3.90 17.54 19.36
N VAL A 144 2.58 17.74 19.57
CA VAL A 144 1.75 16.78 20.32
C VAL A 144 1.66 15.42 19.58
N ALA A 145 1.56 15.43 18.24
CA ALA A 145 1.63 14.20 17.44
C ALA A 145 2.97 13.48 17.62
N ALA A 146 4.08 14.24 17.60
CA ALA A 146 5.42 13.67 17.81
C ALA A 146 5.56 13.01 19.19
N VAL A 147 5.01 13.61 20.25
CA VAL A 147 4.93 12.97 21.57
C VAL A 147 4.15 11.67 21.49
N GLY A 148 3.01 11.67 20.78
CA GLY A 148 2.22 10.45 20.54
C GLY A 148 3.03 9.35 19.84
N VAL A 149 3.81 9.71 18.81
CA VAL A 149 4.70 8.76 18.10
C VAL A 149 5.78 8.19 19.01
N CYS A 150 6.43 9.06 19.79
CA CYS A 150 7.55 8.66 20.64
C CYS A 150 7.10 7.78 21.82
N LEU A 151 5.90 7.96 22.33
CA LEU A 151 5.45 7.28 23.55
C LEU A 151 5.49 5.75 23.46
N PRO A 152 4.86 5.07 22.51
CA PRO A 152 4.93 3.61 22.42
C PRO A 152 6.34 3.11 22.06
N VAL A 153 7.09 3.84 21.25
CA VAL A 153 8.46 3.47 20.85
C VAL A 153 9.40 3.51 22.06
N LEU A 154 9.37 4.60 22.82
CA LEU A 154 10.21 4.76 24.01
C LEU A 154 9.76 3.84 25.14
N ALA A 155 8.46 3.59 25.30
CA ALA A 155 7.96 2.63 26.28
C ALA A 155 8.48 1.21 25.98
N TYR A 156 8.44 0.79 24.70
CA TYR A 156 9.01 -0.50 24.30
C TYR A 156 10.54 -0.55 24.53
N ALA A 157 11.26 0.49 24.11
CA ALA A 157 12.70 0.57 24.33
C ALA A 157 13.05 0.54 25.82
N ALA A 158 12.29 1.25 26.67
CA ALA A 158 12.50 1.24 28.11
C ALA A 158 12.32 -0.16 28.71
N VAL A 159 11.25 -0.88 28.34
CA VAL A 159 11.04 -2.27 28.78
C VAL A 159 12.18 -3.16 28.30
N PHE A 160 12.59 -3.04 27.04
CA PHE A 160 13.65 -3.84 26.46
C PHE A 160 14.99 -3.63 27.19
N TYR A 161 15.38 -2.38 27.48
CA TYR A 161 16.65 -2.09 28.16
C TYR A 161 16.60 -2.30 29.69
N ALA A 162 15.41 -2.25 30.29
CA ALA A 162 15.23 -2.64 31.70
C ALA A 162 15.33 -4.17 31.91
N TRP A 163 15.17 -4.97 30.86
CA TRP A 163 15.33 -6.42 30.94
C TRP A 163 16.78 -6.79 31.17
N PRO A 164 17.10 -7.71 32.12
CA PRO A 164 18.48 -8.14 32.39
C PRO A 164 19.16 -8.65 31.12
N ALA A 165 20.40 -8.22 30.88
CA ALA A 165 21.11 -8.53 29.63
C ALA A 165 21.23 -10.04 29.39
N ASP A 166 21.48 -10.83 30.43
CA ASP A 166 21.68 -12.28 30.36
C ASP A 166 20.42 -13.07 29.98
N SER A 167 19.23 -12.51 30.23
CA SER A 167 17.93 -13.13 29.91
C SER A 167 17.12 -12.40 28.86
N ARG A 168 17.69 -11.31 28.31
CA ARG A 168 17.03 -10.50 27.28
C ARG A 168 16.90 -11.28 25.98
N PRO A 169 15.68 -11.34 25.38
CA PRO A 169 15.51 -11.96 24.06
C PRO A 169 16.43 -11.35 23.02
N TYR A 170 17.04 -12.19 22.21
CA TYR A 170 17.91 -11.73 21.13
C TYR A 170 17.10 -11.14 19.97
N MET A 171 17.48 -9.95 19.55
CA MET A 171 16.93 -9.29 18.36
C MET A 171 17.72 -9.69 17.11
N ALA A 172 17.19 -10.61 16.34
CA ALA A 172 17.81 -11.05 15.08
C ALA A 172 18.04 -9.86 14.13
N GLY A 173 19.22 -9.82 13.52
CA GLY A 173 19.63 -8.71 12.65
C GLY A 173 20.43 -7.62 13.37
N THR A 174 20.85 -7.87 14.62
CA THR A 174 21.78 -7.03 15.38
C THR A 174 23.02 -7.82 15.80
N GLU A 175 24.15 -7.14 15.94
CA GLU A 175 25.38 -7.75 16.47
C GLU A 175 25.44 -7.65 18.01
N ASN A 176 24.95 -6.55 18.57
CA ASN A 176 25.06 -6.22 20.00
C ASN A 176 23.72 -6.34 20.74
N ASN A 177 22.74 -7.05 20.21
CA ASN A 177 21.39 -7.15 20.78
C ASN A 177 20.81 -5.77 21.17
N SER A 178 20.94 -4.79 20.27
CA SER A 178 20.51 -3.41 20.48
C SER A 178 19.26 -3.10 19.67
N PHE A 179 18.22 -2.58 20.33
CA PHE A 179 17.01 -2.10 19.65
C PHE A 179 17.32 -1.01 18.62
N TRP A 180 18.19 -0.06 18.96
CA TRP A 180 18.53 1.04 18.05
C TRP A 180 19.41 0.59 16.88
N GLU A 181 20.27 -0.41 17.07
CA GLU A 181 21.00 -1.04 15.98
C GLU A 181 20.04 -1.68 14.97
N LEU A 182 19.03 -2.39 15.46
CA LEU A 182 17.99 -2.96 14.61
C LEU A 182 17.23 -1.88 13.83
N VAL A 183 16.84 -0.79 14.52
CA VAL A 183 16.04 0.30 13.94
C VAL A 183 16.81 1.06 12.87
N PHE A 184 18.03 1.49 13.14
CA PHE A 184 18.81 2.32 12.22
C PHE A 184 19.69 1.51 11.26
N GLY A 185 20.09 0.31 11.65
CA GLY A 185 20.90 -0.61 10.84
C GLY A 185 20.03 -1.47 9.92
N TYR A 186 19.81 -2.72 10.33
CA TYR A 186 19.21 -3.76 9.49
C TYR A 186 17.82 -3.41 8.94
N ASN A 187 16.90 -2.92 9.78
CA ASN A 187 15.53 -2.58 9.37
C ASN A 187 15.35 -1.11 8.98
N GLY A 188 16.40 -0.31 9.00
CA GLY A 188 16.36 1.11 8.75
C GLY A 188 17.12 1.54 7.49
N LEU A 189 18.17 2.29 7.73
CA LEU A 189 18.97 2.87 6.65
C LEU A 189 19.62 1.79 5.77
N GLY A 190 19.94 0.63 6.33
CA GLY A 190 20.45 -0.52 5.58
C GLY A 190 19.49 -1.01 4.50
N ARG A 191 18.15 -0.90 4.72
CA ARG A 191 17.19 -1.23 3.68
C ARG A 191 17.06 -0.16 2.59
N ILE A 192 17.30 1.09 2.94
CA ILE A 192 17.20 2.21 1.98
C ILE A 192 18.44 2.31 1.14
N PHE A 193 19.63 2.30 1.75
CA PHE A 193 20.90 2.56 1.11
C PHE A 193 21.72 1.29 0.79
N GLY A 194 21.29 0.13 1.24
CA GLY A 194 22.10 -1.09 1.26
C GLY A 194 23.08 -1.06 2.45
N GLY A 195 23.64 -2.19 2.79
CA GLY A 195 24.62 -2.34 3.88
C GLY A 195 24.76 -3.78 4.35
N SER A 196 25.64 -4.04 5.33
CA SER A 196 25.89 -5.37 5.89
C SER A 196 24.58 -6.05 6.29
N GLY A 197 24.33 -7.26 5.82
CA GLY A 197 23.10 -8.01 6.06
C GLY A 197 21.90 -7.65 5.16
N ASN A 198 21.92 -6.50 4.46
CA ASN A 198 20.91 -6.06 3.50
C ASN A 198 21.41 -5.96 2.07
N GLY A 199 22.66 -6.32 1.82
CA GLY A 199 23.27 -6.31 0.49
C GLY A 199 22.82 -7.52 -0.30
N GLY A 200 22.25 -7.32 -1.47
CA GLY A 200 22.24 -8.33 -2.51
C GLY A 200 23.69 -8.72 -2.80
N GLY A 201 24.00 -10.02 -2.74
CA GLY A 201 25.31 -10.58 -2.95
C GLY A 201 26.02 -10.02 -4.19
N GLY A 202 27.28 -9.73 -4.05
CA GLY A 202 28.14 -9.05 -4.97
C GLY A 202 27.95 -9.43 -6.43
N GLY A 203 27.60 -8.45 -7.22
CA GLY A 203 27.52 -8.51 -8.66
C GLY A 203 27.08 -7.15 -9.15
N GLY A 204 27.98 -6.38 -9.74
CA GLY A 204 27.88 -4.98 -10.19
C GLY A 204 26.68 -4.57 -11.04
N GLY A 205 25.49 -4.60 -10.47
CA GLY A 205 24.29 -4.04 -11.05
C GLY A 205 23.34 -3.69 -9.93
N GLY A 206 23.00 -2.43 -9.75
CA GLY A 206 22.23 -1.86 -8.67
C GLY A 206 20.79 -2.37 -8.53
N GLY A 207 20.59 -3.68 -8.31
CA GLY A 207 19.31 -4.32 -8.07
C GLY A 207 19.24 -4.90 -6.66
N SER A 208 18.11 -4.68 -5.97
CA SER A 208 17.85 -5.32 -4.68
C SER A 208 17.53 -6.81 -4.87
N MET A 209 17.85 -7.62 -3.86
CA MET A 209 17.62 -9.06 -3.81
C MET A 209 16.15 -9.35 -3.99
N PHE A 210 15.30 -9.39 -4.66
CA PHE A 210 13.87 -9.60 -4.91
C PHE A 210 13.16 -8.41 -5.57
N GLY A 211 13.77 -7.22 -5.62
CA GLY A 211 13.10 -5.99 -6.13
C GLY A 211 13.43 -5.62 -7.55
N GLY A 212 14.40 -6.28 -8.20
CA GLY A 212 14.89 -5.89 -9.51
C GLY A 212 15.60 -4.53 -9.49
N SER A 213 15.83 -3.94 -10.66
CA SER A 213 16.52 -2.65 -10.80
C SER A 213 15.74 -1.52 -10.11
N THR A 214 16.50 -0.59 -9.48
CA THR A 214 15.94 0.65 -8.94
C THR A 214 15.49 1.59 -10.05
N GLY A 215 14.44 2.38 -9.80
CA GLY A 215 13.97 3.37 -10.75
C GLY A 215 12.45 3.56 -10.70
N VAL A 216 11.97 4.60 -11.37
CA VAL A 216 10.56 5.00 -11.40
C VAL A 216 9.63 3.87 -11.88
N LEU A 217 10.13 3.01 -12.77
CA LEU A 217 9.35 1.91 -13.33
C LEU A 217 9.36 0.63 -12.49
N ARG A 218 10.06 0.62 -11.33
CA ARG A 218 10.11 -0.57 -10.48
C ARG A 218 8.72 -1.07 -10.10
N MET A 219 7.78 -0.17 -9.78
CA MET A 219 6.41 -0.53 -9.41
C MET A 219 5.59 -1.17 -10.54
N PHE A 220 6.12 -1.14 -11.76
CA PHE A 220 5.48 -1.68 -12.97
C PHE A 220 6.20 -2.91 -13.53
N ASN A 221 7.28 -3.36 -12.90
CA ASN A 221 8.01 -4.57 -13.33
C ASN A 221 7.19 -5.84 -13.06
N SER A 222 7.70 -6.98 -13.51
CA SER A 222 7.03 -8.28 -13.38
C SER A 222 6.81 -8.75 -11.93
N GLY A 223 7.60 -8.26 -10.98
CA GLY A 223 7.46 -8.61 -9.56
C GLY A 223 6.44 -7.74 -8.84
N PHE A 224 6.51 -6.41 -9.01
CA PHE A 224 5.63 -5.46 -8.30
C PHE A 224 4.33 -5.16 -9.05
N GLY A 225 4.37 -5.18 -10.38
CA GLY A 225 3.24 -4.78 -11.22
C GLY A 225 1.95 -5.52 -10.88
N PRO A 226 1.94 -6.86 -10.90
CA PRO A 226 0.75 -7.64 -10.57
C PRO A 226 0.23 -7.45 -9.15
N GLU A 227 1.09 -7.02 -8.22
CA GLU A 227 0.73 -6.81 -6.82
C GLU A 227 -0.09 -5.53 -6.60
N ILE A 228 0.29 -4.41 -7.26
CA ILE A 228 -0.25 -3.07 -6.92
C ILE A 228 -0.54 -2.17 -8.11
N SER A 229 0.05 -2.39 -9.29
CA SER A 229 0.05 -1.36 -10.33
C SER A 229 -1.25 -1.26 -11.12
N TRP A 230 -2.23 -2.13 -10.93
CA TRP A 230 -3.53 -2.13 -11.62
C TRP A 230 -4.18 -0.75 -11.72
N LEU A 231 -4.26 -0.06 -10.59
CA LEU A 231 -4.87 1.25 -10.45
C LEU A 231 -3.87 2.37 -10.17
N LEU A 232 -2.57 2.06 -10.14
CA LEU A 232 -1.53 3.04 -9.84
C LEU A 232 -1.45 4.16 -10.89
N PRO A 233 -1.53 3.89 -12.21
CA PRO A 233 -1.61 4.95 -13.21
C PRO A 233 -2.85 5.83 -13.04
N ALA A 234 -4.01 5.23 -12.75
CA ALA A 234 -5.24 5.96 -12.47
C ALA A 234 -5.09 6.89 -11.25
N ALA A 235 -4.55 6.36 -10.14
CA ALA A 235 -4.31 7.14 -8.94
C ALA A 235 -3.38 8.34 -9.19
N ALA A 236 -2.33 8.16 -9.98
CA ALA A 236 -1.40 9.23 -10.35
C ALA A 236 -2.08 10.32 -11.20
N VAL A 237 -2.84 9.94 -12.23
CA VAL A 237 -3.59 10.89 -13.07
C VAL A 237 -4.61 11.65 -12.24
N LEU A 238 -5.38 10.94 -11.41
CA LEU A 238 -6.43 11.55 -10.58
C LEU A 238 -5.87 12.44 -9.47
N LEU A 239 -4.71 12.12 -8.92
CA LEU A 239 -3.99 13.00 -7.98
C LEU A 239 -3.60 14.32 -8.67
N VAL A 240 -2.94 14.25 -9.82
CA VAL A 240 -2.52 15.44 -10.57
C VAL A 240 -3.73 16.29 -10.99
N ALA A 241 -4.75 15.65 -11.54
CA ALA A 241 -5.98 16.32 -11.94
C ALA A 241 -6.71 16.95 -10.74
N GLY A 242 -6.86 16.20 -9.64
CA GLY A 242 -7.49 16.69 -8.42
C GLY A 242 -6.78 17.92 -7.84
N LEU A 243 -5.45 17.88 -7.75
CA LEU A 243 -4.66 19.04 -7.31
C LEU A 243 -4.78 20.23 -8.28
N TRP A 244 -4.83 19.96 -9.59
CA TRP A 244 -5.03 21.01 -10.60
C TRP A 244 -6.42 21.67 -10.50
N PHE A 245 -7.47 20.87 -10.40
CA PHE A 245 -8.83 21.41 -10.30
C PHE A 245 -9.07 22.13 -8.97
N THR A 246 -8.42 21.69 -7.87
CA THR A 246 -8.52 22.35 -6.56
C THR A 246 -7.47 23.44 -6.32
N ARG A 247 -6.62 23.79 -7.32
CA ARG A 247 -5.50 24.74 -7.13
C ARG A 247 -5.92 26.14 -6.67
N ARG A 248 -7.15 26.55 -6.99
CA ARG A 248 -7.74 27.85 -6.59
C ARG A 248 -8.66 27.74 -5.37
N ALA A 249 -8.90 26.52 -4.87
CA ALA A 249 -9.68 26.33 -3.67
C ALA A 249 -8.94 26.88 -2.44
N PRO A 250 -9.66 27.27 -1.40
CA PRO A 250 -9.04 27.66 -0.14
C PRO A 250 -8.10 26.57 0.39
N ARG A 251 -7.03 26.97 1.09
CA ARG A 251 -6.09 25.98 1.65
C ARG A 251 -6.74 24.95 2.59
N THR A 252 -7.87 25.31 3.19
CA THR A 252 -8.65 24.47 4.11
C THR A 252 -9.70 23.61 3.40
N ASP A 253 -9.67 23.55 2.06
CA ASP A 253 -10.57 22.70 1.26
C ASP A 253 -10.37 21.23 1.60
N GLY A 254 -11.47 20.52 1.83
CA GLY A 254 -11.46 19.13 2.30
C GLY A 254 -10.91 18.16 1.26
N THR A 255 -11.30 18.31 -0.01
CA THR A 255 -10.82 17.47 -1.12
C THR A 255 -9.32 17.66 -1.31
N ARG A 256 -8.85 18.92 -1.31
CA ARG A 256 -7.41 19.22 -1.41
C ARG A 256 -6.63 18.65 -0.23
N ALA A 257 -7.17 18.74 1.00
CA ALA A 257 -6.55 18.15 2.18
C ALA A 257 -6.43 16.62 2.06
N ALA A 258 -7.48 15.96 1.59
CA ALA A 258 -7.46 14.52 1.34
C ALA A 258 -6.44 14.13 0.25
N LEU A 259 -6.36 14.89 -0.84
CA LEU A 259 -5.35 14.69 -1.88
C LEU A 259 -3.91 14.87 -1.36
N LEU A 260 -3.68 15.80 -0.42
CA LEU A 260 -2.36 15.97 0.20
C LEU A 260 -2.01 14.79 1.11
N VAL A 261 -2.97 14.25 1.86
CA VAL A 261 -2.75 13.08 2.73
C VAL A 261 -2.48 11.84 1.89
N TRP A 262 -3.41 11.45 1.04
CA TRP A 262 -3.33 10.21 0.27
C TRP A 262 -2.30 10.29 -0.87
N GLY A 263 -2.21 11.45 -1.54
CA GLY A 263 -1.24 11.69 -2.60
C GLY A 263 0.19 11.78 -2.06
N GLY A 264 0.39 12.48 -0.96
CA GLY A 264 1.68 12.53 -0.27
C GLY A 264 2.13 11.15 0.21
N TRP A 265 1.21 10.36 0.80
CA TRP A 265 1.47 8.97 1.14
C TRP A 265 1.91 8.17 -0.08
N LEU A 266 1.13 8.21 -1.17
CA LEU A 266 1.45 7.48 -2.40
C LEU A 266 2.84 7.86 -2.92
N VAL A 267 3.11 9.17 -3.10
CA VAL A 267 4.35 9.65 -3.72
C VAL A 267 5.58 9.32 -2.88
N ILE A 268 5.52 9.52 -1.55
CA ILE A 268 6.66 9.26 -0.67
C ILE A 268 6.93 7.77 -0.59
N THR A 269 5.92 6.95 -0.33
CA THR A 269 6.10 5.51 -0.17
C THR A 269 6.49 4.84 -1.48
N ALA A 270 5.84 5.17 -2.60
CA ALA A 270 6.20 4.64 -3.91
C ALA A 270 7.60 5.12 -4.32
N GLY A 271 7.96 6.37 -4.04
CA GLY A 271 9.29 6.91 -4.29
C GLY A 271 10.36 6.12 -3.54
N ILE A 272 10.19 5.91 -2.24
CA ILE A 272 11.15 5.13 -1.44
C ILE A 272 11.25 3.71 -1.98
N PHE A 273 10.13 3.01 -2.22
CA PHE A 273 10.14 1.65 -2.77
C PHE A 273 10.75 1.57 -4.17
N SER A 274 10.61 2.62 -4.98
CA SER A 274 11.20 2.67 -6.32
C SER A 274 12.72 2.81 -6.30
N PHE A 275 13.29 3.51 -5.33
CA PHE A 275 14.70 3.87 -5.32
C PHE A 275 15.53 3.19 -4.22
N MET A 276 14.90 2.55 -3.23
CA MET A 276 15.66 1.83 -2.20
C MET A 276 16.50 0.69 -2.79
N GLN A 277 17.71 0.51 -2.25
CA GLN A 277 18.73 -0.42 -2.75
C GLN A 277 18.82 -1.71 -1.93
N GLY A 278 18.40 -1.68 -0.67
CA GLY A 278 18.40 -2.84 0.21
C GLY A 278 17.28 -3.86 -0.13
N THR A 279 17.16 -4.89 0.69
CA THR A 279 16.17 -5.95 0.49
C THR A 279 14.75 -5.40 0.50
N ILE A 280 14.02 -5.58 -0.60
CA ILE A 280 12.60 -5.27 -0.72
C ILE A 280 11.85 -6.46 -1.32
N HIS A 281 10.76 -6.85 -0.69
CA HIS A 281 9.88 -7.88 -1.22
C HIS A 281 8.69 -7.26 -1.96
N PRO A 282 8.20 -7.87 -3.06
CA PRO A 282 7.06 -7.36 -3.82
C PRO A 282 5.82 -7.07 -2.97
N TYR A 283 5.51 -7.90 -1.98
CA TYR A 283 4.34 -7.71 -1.13
C TYR A 283 4.39 -6.47 -0.20
N TYR A 284 5.57 -5.83 -0.01
CA TYR A 284 5.64 -4.57 0.77
C TYR A 284 4.75 -3.46 0.20
N VAL A 285 4.44 -3.54 -1.10
CA VAL A 285 3.57 -2.54 -1.76
C VAL A 285 2.12 -2.57 -1.28
N VAL A 286 1.74 -3.52 -0.42
CA VAL A 286 0.44 -3.47 0.27
C VAL A 286 0.26 -2.15 1.04
N ALA A 287 1.36 -1.57 1.52
CA ALA A 287 1.33 -0.25 2.15
C ALA A 287 0.89 0.89 1.21
N LEU A 288 0.86 0.70 -0.11
CA LEU A 288 0.35 1.66 -1.09
C LEU A 288 -1.15 1.51 -1.34
N ALA A 289 -1.71 0.34 -1.09
CA ALA A 289 -3.08 0.01 -1.47
C ALA A 289 -4.14 0.98 -0.92
N PRO A 290 -4.10 1.45 0.35
CA PRO A 290 -5.06 2.43 0.85
C PRO A 290 -5.00 3.76 0.11
N ALA A 291 -3.79 4.24 -0.20
CA ALA A 291 -3.60 5.51 -0.90
C ALA A 291 -4.08 5.44 -2.34
N VAL A 292 -3.77 4.35 -3.06
CA VAL A 292 -4.26 4.11 -4.43
C VAL A 292 -5.78 4.06 -4.47
N ALA A 293 -6.39 3.25 -3.60
CA ALA A 293 -7.83 3.10 -3.52
C ALA A 293 -8.55 4.42 -3.19
N ALA A 294 -8.02 5.18 -2.22
CA ALA A 294 -8.57 6.48 -1.83
C ALA A 294 -8.47 7.51 -2.96
N LEU A 295 -7.33 7.61 -3.64
CA LEU A 295 -7.14 8.56 -4.74
C LEU A 295 -8.05 8.26 -5.93
N VAL A 296 -8.18 6.97 -6.30
CA VAL A 296 -9.08 6.55 -7.38
C VAL A 296 -10.55 6.86 -7.03
N ALA A 297 -10.95 6.58 -5.80
CA ALA A 297 -12.32 6.84 -5.37
C ALA A 297 -12.63 8.34 -5.29
N ILE A 298 -11.78 9.13 -4.62
CA ILE A 298 -11.96 10.58 -4.47
C ILE A 298 -11.92 11.25 -5.85
N GLY A 299 -10.87 11.01 -6.62
CA GLY A 299 -10.71 11.63 -7.93
C GLY A 299 -11.79 11.20 -8.93
N GLY A 300 -12.16 9.92 -8.93
CA GLY A 300 -13.22 9.39 -9.77
C GLY A 300 -14.57 10.03 -9.47
N VAL A 301 -14.96 10.12 -8.19
CA VAL A 301 -16.22 10.74 -7.76
C VAL A 301 -16.23 12.23 -8.06
N GLU A 302 -15.15 12.97 -7.75
CA GLU A 302 -15.07 14.40 -8.02
C GLU A 302 -15.14 14.73 -9.52
N LEU A 303 -14.41 14.00 -10.36
CA LEU A 303 -14.46 14.20 -11.80
C LEU A 303 -15.81 13.77 -12.40
N TRP A 304 -16.42 12.72 -11.84
CA TRP A 304 -17.77 12.32 -12.25
C TRP A 304 -18.83 13.39 -11.93
N ARG A 305 -18.69 14.06 -10.79
CA ARG A 305 -19.54 15.22 -10.44
C ARG A 305 -19.33 16.36 -11.43
N GLY A 306 -18.08 16.64 -11.75
CA GLY A 306 -17.69 17.67 -12.70
C GLY A 306 -17.89 17.28 -14.17
N ARG A 307 -18.49 16.13 -14.51
CA ARG A 307 -18.59 15.58 -15.88
C ARG A 307 -19.27 16.50 -16.89
N GLU A 308 -20.03 17.47 -16.45
CA GLU A 308 -20.60 18.50 -17.32
C GLU A 308 -19.52 19.44 -17.87
N TYR A 309 -18.40 19.59 -17.16
CA TYR A 309 -17.23 20.31 -17.63
C TYR A 309 -16.35 19.39 -18.48
N ALA A 310 -16.10 19.77 -19.73
CA ALA A 310 -15.41 18.92 -20.70
C ALA A 310 -14.02 18.42 -20.23
N PRO A 311 -13.14 19.27 -19.64
CA PRO A 311 -11.86 18.81 -19.13
C PRO A 311 -11.97 17.73 -18.05
N ALA A 312 -12.92 17.83 -17.11
CA ALA A 312 -13.15 16.81 -16.09
C ALA A 312 -13.58 15.48 -16.72
N ARG A 313 -14.47 15.55 -17.70
CA ARG A 313 -14.97 14.40 -18.47
C ARG A 313 -13.87 13.72 -19.28
N TRP A 314 -13.04 14.49 -19.96
CA TRP A 314 -11.92 13.96 -20.75
C TRP A 314 -10.83 13.36 -19.85
N THR A 315 -10.56 13.97 -18.70
CA THR A 315 -9.64 13.41 -17.71
C THR A 315 -10.14 12.06 -17.20
N LEU A 316 -11.43 11.97 -16.86
CA LEU A 316 -12.03 10.72 -16.40
C LEU A 316 -11.98 9.64 -17.48
N ALA A 317 -12.33 9.98 -18.72
CA ALA A 317 -12.25 9.06 -19.87
C ALA A 317 -10.81 8.60 -20.14
N GLY A 318 -9.86 9.53 -20.12
CA GLY A 318 -8.43 9.23 -20.28
C GLY A 318 -7.90 8.34 -19.17
N THR A 319 -8.32 8.56 -17.91
CA THR A 319 -7.97 7.72 -16.79
C THR A 319 -8.48 6.29 -16.99
N LEU A 320 -9.74 6.12 -17.37
CA LEU A 320 -10.30 4.80 -17.65
C LEU A 320 -9.57 4.10 -18.80
N LEU A 321 -9.27 4.84 -19.87
CA LEU A 321 -8.56 4.28 -21.02
C LEU A 321 -7.14 3.80 -20.64
N ILE A 322 -6.40 4.59 -19.90
CA ILE A 322 -5.06 4.22 -19.41
C ILE A 322 -5.17 2.96 -18.51
N THR A 323 -6.16 2.90 -17.64
CA THR A 323 -6.39 1.75 -16.75
C THR A 323 -6.63 0.48 -17.54
N VAL A 324 -7.58 0.47 -18.49
CA VAL A 324 -7.91 -0.76 -19.24
C VAL A 324 -6.80 -1.20 -20.20
N ILE A 325 -5.99 -0.28 -20.71
CA ILE A 325 -4.79 -0.62 -21.50
C ILE A 325 -3.74 -1.27 -20.58
N TRP A 326 -3.55 -0.74 -19.38
CA TRP A 326 -2.61 -1.29 -18.42
C TRP A 326 -3.08 -2.65 -17.90
N ASP A 327 -4.34 -2.80 -17.58
CA ASP A 327 -4.95 -4.08 -17.19
C ASP A 327 -4.78 -5.14 -18.28
N PHE A 328 -4.95 -4.76 -19.55
CA PHE A 328 -4.68 -5.65 -20.67
C PHE A 328 -3.23 -6.14 -20.68
N ALA A 329 -2.27 -5.23 -20.45
CA ALA A 329 -0.84 -5.57 -20.41
C ALA A 329 -0.53 -6.53 -19.23
N LEU A 330 -1.06 -6.26 -18.04
CA LEU A 330 -0.89 -7.11 -16.86
C LEU A 330 -1.52 -8.49 -17.05
N LEU A 331 -2.75 -8.56 -17.55
CA LEU A 331 -3.43 -9.85 -17.82
C LEU A 331 -2.73 -10.65 -18.90
N ARG A 332 -2.07 -10.00 -19.85
CA ARG A 332 -1.25 -10.68 -20.86
C ARG A 332 -0.02 -11.33 -20.23
N SER A 333 0.55 -10.75 -19.19
CA SER A 333 1.74 -11.29 -18.50
C SER A 333 1.44 -12.55 -17.68
N ALA A 334 0.16 -12.81 -17.35
CA ALA A 334 -0.28 -14.00 -16.61
C ALA A 334 -0.17 -15.31 -17.38
N GLY A 335 0.19 -15.25 -18.66
CA GLY A 335 0.24 -16.42 -19.55
C GLY A 335 -0.93 -16.48 -20.54
N ALA A 336 -0.79 -17.34 -21.54
CA ALA A 336 -1.77 -17.43 -22.62
C ALA A 336 -3.11 -18.05 -22.19
N ASP A 337 -3.06 -18.93 -21.19
CA ASP A 337 -4.18 -19.82 -20.85
C ASP A 337 -5.10 -19.25 -19.76
N TRP A 338 -4.63 -18.25 -18.97
CA TRP A 338 -5.45 -17.68 -17.91
C TRP A 338 -6.41 -16.62 -18.44
N LEU A 339 -7.69 -16.95 -18.53
CA LEU A 339 -8.79 -16.06 -18.93
C LEU A 339 -8.46 -15.18 -20.17
N PRO A 340 -8.05 -15.76 -21.30
CA PRO A 340 -7.55 -14.99 -22.46
C PRO A 340 -8.59 -14.03 -23.05
N TRP A 341 -9.88 -14.33 -22.87
CA TRP A 341 -10.99 -13.49 -23.33
C TRP A 341 -11.19 -12.24 -22.43
N LEU A 342 -10.86 -12.33 -21.13
CA LEU A 342 -11.14 -11.28 -20.16
C LEU A 342 -10.41 -9.97 -20.49
N ARG A 343 -9.13 -10.06 -20.89
CA ARG A 343 -8.34 -8.89 -21.28
C ARG A 343 -8.96 -8.12 -22.44
N TRP A 344 -9.60 -8.80 -23.40
CA TRP A 344 -10.29 -8.18 -24.51
C TRP A 344 -11.61 -7.55 -24.09
N VAL A 345 -12.38 -8.20 -23.24
CA VAL A 345 -13.62 -7.66 -22.66
C VAL A 345 -13.32 -6.34 -21.91
N ILE A 346 -12.27 -6.31 -21.08
CA ILE A 346 -11.84 -5.12 -20.34
C ILE A 346 -11.42 -4.03 -21.33
N LEU A 347 -10.55 -4.33 -22.26
CA LEU A 347 -10.03 -3.35 -23.22
C LEU A 347 -11.14 -2.77 -24.08
N ILE A 348 -11.97 -3.61 -24.70
CA ILE A 348 -13.03 -3.15 -25.60
C ILE A 348 -14.14 -2.46 -24.82
N GLY A 349 -14.68 -3.08 -23.79
CA GLY A 349 -15.78 -2.54 -22.99
C GLY A 349 -15.39 -1.24 -22.28
N GLY A 350 -14.19 -1.21 -21.71
CA GLY A 350 -13.67 -0.02 -21.05
C GLY A 350 -13.35 1.12 -22.03
N SER A 351 -12.78 0.82 -23.21
CA SER A 351 -12.53 1.83 -24.24
C SER A 351 -13.83 2.43 -24.80
N LEU A 352 -14.84 1.59 -25.05
CA LEU A 352 -16.16 2.07 -25.48
C LEU A 352 -16.82 2.95 -24.40
N THR A 353 -16.68 2.56 -23.13
CA THR A 353 -17.18 3.36 -22.00
C THR A 353 -16.44 4.68 -21.88
N ALA A 354 -15.12 4.70 -22.04
CA ALA A 354 -14.29 5.91 -22.03
C ALA A 354 -14.68 6.86 -23.17
N VAL A 355 -14.87 6.35 -24.38
CA VAL A 355 -15.35 7.14 -25.54
C VAL A 355 -16.74 7.70 -25.26
N ALA A 356 -17.66 6.90 -24.74
CA ALA A 356 -19.01 7.36 -24.41
C ALA A 356 -19.01 8.47 -23.32
N ILE A 357 -18.14 8.36 -22.31
CA ILE A 357 -17.92 9.40 -21.29
C ILE A 357 -17.35 10.66 -21.97
N ALA A 358 -16.29 10.55 -22.77
CA ALA A 358 -15.65 11.67 -23.45
C ALA A 358 -16.61 12.42 -24.37
N ALA A 359 -17.41 11.69 -25.14
CA ALA A 359 -18.44 12.22 -26.02
C ALA A 359 -19.62 12.86 -25.28
N GLY A 360 -19.76 12.61 -23.97
CA GLY A 360 -20.86 13.14 -23.19
C GLY A 360 -22.20 12.49 -23.50
N VAL A 361 -22.22 11.18 -23.80
CA VAL A 361 -23.43 10.41 -24.18
C VAL A 361 -24.53 10.53 -23.12
N HIS A 362 -24.17 10.75 -21.87
CA HIS A 362 -25.12 11.01 -20.80
C HIS A 362 -25.99 12.26 -21.02
N ARG A 363 -25.64 13.15 -21.98
CA ARG A 363 -26.38 14.39 -22.32
C ARG A 363 -27.40 14.20 -23.41
N LEU A 364 -27.37 13.10 -24.17
CA LEU A 364 -28.08 12.97 -25.44
C LEU A 364 -29.60 12.72 -25.33
N ARG A 365 -30.18 12.49 -24.14
CA ARG A 365 -31.60 12.22 -23.95
C ARG A 365 -32.20 12.94 -22.75
N PRO A 366 -33.03 14.01 -22.94
CA PRO A 366 -33.84 14.59 -21.87
C PRO A 366 -34.83 13.54 -21.35
N GLY A 367 -34.83 13.25 -20.06
CA GLY A 367 -35.74 12.26 -19.43
C GLY A 367 -35.16 10.84 -19.21
N GLY A 368 -34.27 10.36 -20.07
CA GLY A 368 -33.48 9.13 -19.85
C GLY A 368 -32.15 9.37 -19.12
N PHE A 369 -31.88 10.59 -18.77
CA PHE A 369 -30.61 11.19 -18.39
C PHE A 369 -29.95 10.54 -17.15
N ARG A 370 -30.71 10.38 -16.07
CA ARG A 370 -30.19 9.78 -14.81
C ARG A 370 -29.78 8.33 -15.00
N ARG A 371 -30.52 7.55 -15.79
CA ARG A 371 -30.23 6.14 -16.06
C ARG A 371 -28.96 5.97 -16.89
N MET A 372 -28.76 6.78 -17.95
CA MET A 372 -27.57 6.67 -18.79
C MET A 372 -26.29 7.07 -18.02
N GLY A 373 -26.34 8.12 -17.21
CA GLY A 373 -25.23 8.50 -16.34
C GLY A 373 -24.86 7.37 -15.37
N THR A 374 -25.87 6.77 -14.70
CA THR A 374 -25.65 5.63 -13.80
C THR A 374 -25.04 4.43 -14.53
N VAL A 375 -25.53 4.10 -15.71
CA VAL A 375 -24.99 2.99 -16.53
C VAL A 375 -23.53 3.23 -16.89
N LEU A 376 -23.17 4.45 -17.32
CA LEU A 376 -21.77 4.79 -17.65
C LEU A 376 -20.87 4.79 -16.40
N ALA A 377 -21.37 5.26 -15.25
CA ALA A 377 -20.64 5.20 -13.99
C ALA A 377 -20.36 3.76 -13.56
N LEU A 378 -21.38 2.91 -13.60
CA LEU A 378 -21.26 1.48 -13.28
C LEU A 378 -20.33 0.77 -14.28
N ALA A 379 -20.46 1.04 -15.57
CA ALA A 379 -19.57 0.48 -16.59
C ALA A 379 -18.11 0.89 -16.36
N ALA A 380 -17.86 2.16 -16.02
CA ALA A 380 -16.52 2.64 -15.69
C ALA A 380 -15.93 1.95 -14.45
N LEU A 381 -16.73 1.76 -13.40
CA LEU A 381 -16.32 1.04 -12.20
C LEU A 381 -16.06 -0.45 -12.48
N ILE A 382 -16.92 -1.10 -13.27
CA ILE A 382 -16.75 -2.50 -13.64
C ILE A 382 -15.51 -2.67 -14.49
N PHE A 383 -15.39 -2.00 -15.63
CA PHE A 383 -14.25 -2.21 -16.53
C PHE A 383 -12.94 -1.68 -15.96
N GLY A 384 -12.97 -0.61 -15.15
CA GLY A 384 -11.78 -0.09 -14.47
C GLY A 384 -11.33 -0.92 -13.26
N GLY A 385 -12.22 -1.73 -12.67
CA GLY A 385 -11.92 -2.56 -11.51
C GLY A 385 -11.82 -4.06 -11.82
N LEU A 386 -12.25 -4.51 -13.01
CA LEU A 386 -12.40 -5.93 -13.34
C LEU A 386 -11.04 -6.65 -13.41
N GLY A 387 -9.98 -5.98 -13.88
CA GLY A 387 -8.62 -6.51 -13.89
C GLY A 387 -8.13 -6.79 -12.47
N THR A 388 -8.18 -5.78 -11.61
CA THR A 388 -7.84 -5.88 -10.18
C THR A 388 -8.66 -6.96 -9.49
N ALA A 389 -9.99 -6.98 -9.71
CA ALA A 389 -10.91 -7.91 -9.09
C ALA A 389 -10.63 -9.36 -9.50
N SER A 390 -10.43 -9.61 -10.78
CA SER A 390 -10.18 -10.96 -11.28
C SER A 390 -8.87 -11.54 -10.73
N TRP A 391 -7.82 -10.71 -10.66
CA TRP A 391 -6.54 -11.11 -10.07
C TRP A 391 -6.65 -11.31 -8.56
N GLY A 392 -7.37 -10.43 -7.86
CA GLY A 392 -7.65 -10.55 -6.43
C GLY A 392 -8.44 -11.83 -6.10
N VAL A 393 -9.46 -12.17 -6.90
CA VAL A 393 -10.24 -13.41 -6.73
C VAL A 393 -9.36 -14.63 -6.99
N ALA A 394 -8.52 -14.62 -8.04
CA ALA A 394 -7.56 -15.69 -8.29
C ALA A 394 -6.58 -15.85 -7.11
N THR A 395 -6.08 -14.74 -6.57
CA THR A 395 -5.25 -14.73 -5.36
C THR A 395 -5.98 -15.37 -4.16
N ALA A 396 -7.25 -15.02 -3.96
CA ALA A 396 -8.05 -15.56 -2.85
C ALA A 396 -8.27 -17.07 -2.95
N GLY A 397 -8.32 -17.60 -4.17
CA GLY A 397 -8.53 -19.03 -4.46
C GLY A 397 -7.32 -19.92 -4.20
N GLN A 398 -6.18 -19.37 -3.76
CA GLN A 398 -4.93 -20.11 -3.61
C GLN A 398 -4.35 -20.05 -2.21
N ALA A 399 -3.61 -21.07 -1.82
CA ALA A 399 -2.77 -21.07 -0.62
C ALA A 399 -1.42 -20.41 -0.94
N HIS A 400 -1.03 -19.46 -0.12
CA HIS A 400 0.25 -18.75 -0.24
C HIS A 400 1.20 -19.26 0.84
N THR A 401 2.41 -19.66 0.44
CA THR A 401 3.44 -20.21 1.33
C THR A 401 4.81 -19.59 1.01
N GLY A 402 5.79 -19.82 1.88
CA GLY A 402 7.15 -19.32 1.70
C GLY A 402 7.35 -17.89 2.19
N SER A 403 8.58 -17.39 2.06
CA SER A 403 8.98 -16.07 2.55
C SER A 403 8.67 -14.92 1.58
N THR A 404 8.39 -15.24 0.33
CA THR A 404 8.12 -14.28 -0.75
C THR A 404 6.87 -14.67 -1.54
N PRO A 405 5.68 -14.67 -0.89
CA PRO A 405 4.46 -15.00 -1.61
C PRO A 405 4.19 -13.96 -2.69
N SER A 406 3.56 -14.40 -3.78
CA SER A 406 3.08 -13.56 -4.89
C SER A 406 1.59 -13.73 -5.11
N SER A 407 0.92 -12.68 -5.55
CA SER A 407 -0.49 -12.71 -5.88
C SER A 407 -0.76 -13.29 -7.27
N GLY A 408 -2.01 -13.61 -7.55
CA GLY A 408 -2.50 -14.00 -8.87
C GLY A 408 -2.80 -15.48 -9.00
N PRO A 409 -3.08 -15.94 -10.24
CA PRO A 409 -3.38 -17.32 -10.52
C PRO A 409 -2.14 -18.21 -10.40
N ALA A 410 -2.30 -19.49 -10.04
CA ALA A 410 -1.25 -20.48 -10.18
C ALA A 410 -0.96 -20.69 -11.67
N VAL A 411 0.12 -20.13 -12.14
CA VAL A 411 0.59 -20.38 -13.50
C VAL A 411 1.60 -21.50 -13.47
N ALA A 412 1.35 -22.56 -14.21
CA ALA A 412 2.29 -23.67 -14.32
C ALA A 412 3.64 -23.14 -14.84
N GLY A 413 4.70 -23.18 -14.01
CA GLY A 413 6.03 -22.66 -14.34
C GLY A 413 6.40 -21.33 -13.71
N ALA A 414 5.48 -20.56 -13.13
CA ALA A 414 5.76 -19.43 -12.26
C ALA A 414 5.95 -19.90 -10.82
N SER A 415 6.85 -20.82 -10.59
CA SER A 415 7.42 -21.01 -9.26
C SER A 415 8.01 -19.67 -8.87
N GLY A 416 7.43 -19.02 -7.87
CA GLY A 416 8.01 -17.84 -7.27
C GLY A 416 9.52 -18.07 -7.17
N MET A 417 10.30 -17.04 -7.44
CA MET A 417 11.75 -17.04 -7.33
C MET A 417 12.11 -17.33 -5.87
N GLY A 418 11.79 -18.58 -5.46
CA GLY A 418 12.19 -19.17 -4.21
C GLY A 418 13.66 -19.49 -4.32
N GLY A 419 14.41 -19.12 -3.30
CA GLY A 419 15.85 -19.39 -3.19
C GLY A 419 16.16 -20.86 -3.44
N PRO A 420 17.44 -21.23 -3.66
CA PRO A 420 17.90 -22.55 -4.03
C PRO A 420 17.52 -23.55 -2.92
N GLY A 421 16.49 -24.39 -3.13
CA GLY A 421 16.07 -25.39 -2.17
C GLY A 421 14.65 -25.99 -2.34
N GLY A 422 13.92 -25.69 -3.41
CA GLY A 422 12.58 -26.26 -3.65
C GLY A 422 12.65 -27.53 -4.51
N GLY A 423 12.94 -28.69 -3.93
CA GLY A 423 12.83 -29.98 -4.57
C GLY A 423 11.36 -30.32 -4.91
N THR A 424 11.14 -30.83 -6.10
CA THR A 424 9.90 -31.43 -6.60
C THR A 424 9.42 -32.55 -5.67
N GLY A 425 8.37 -32.28 -4.89
CA GLY A 425 7.71 -33.29 -4.06
C GLY A 425 6.83 -34.21 -4.90
N GLY A 426 7.27 -35.42 -5.07
CA GLY A 426 6.44 -36.54 -5.55
C GLY A 426 5.37 -36.91 -4.52
N ALA A 427 4.32 -37.56 -5.00
CA ALA A 427 3.11 -37.98 -4.29
C ALA A 427 3.34 -38.88 -3.06
N PRO A 428 2.38 -38.99 -2.12
CA PRO A 428 2.59 -39.54 -0.80
C PRO A 428 2.53 -41.08 -0.81
N GLY A 429 3.63 -41.69 -0.40
CA GLY A 429 3.68 -43.07 0.06
C GLY A 429 3.79 -43.06 1.58
N GLY A 430 2.88 -43.77 2.27
CA GLY A 430 2.82 -43.83 3.72
C GLY A 430 4.02 -44.55 4.36
N GLY A 431 4.37 -44.18 5.59
CA GLY A 431 5.38 -44.85 6.41
C GLY A 431 5.67 -44.10 7.71
N THR A 432 5.18 -44.68 8.74
CA THR A 432 5.43 -44.59 10.20
C THR A 432 6.68 -43.86 10.73
N ALA A 433 6.39 -43.07 11.73
CA ALA A 433 7.09 -42.70 12.96
C ALA A 433 8.60 -43.00 13.15
N GLY A 434 9.34 -41.96 13.53
CA GLY A 434 10.66 -42.05 14.12
C GLY A 434 11.16 -40.66 14.55
N GLN A 435 10.95 -40.34 15.82
CA GLN A 435 11.61 -39.25 16.53
C GLN A 435 13.11 -39.59 16.69
N THR A 436 14.00 -38.69 16.31
CA THR A 436 15.35 -38.61 16.89
C THR A 436 15.84 -37.16 16.85
N ASP A 437 16.15 -36.69 18.06
CA ASP A 437 16.95 -35.52 18.37
C ASP A 437 18.31 -35.58 17.68
N GLY A 438 18.78 -34.49 17.11
CA GLY A 438 20.07 -34.38 16.48
C GLY A 438 20.74 -33.03 16.71
N ALA A 439 21.71 -33.06 17.61
CA ALA A 439 22.54 -31.99 18.11
C ALA A 439 23.28 -31.20 17.00
N GLN A 440 23.50 -29.93 17.29
CA GLN A 440 24.51 -29.05 16.67
C GLN A 440 25.92 -29.69 16.77
N THR A 441 26.67 -29.68 15.69
CA THR A 441 28.11 -29.87 15.72
C THR A 441 28.81 -28.65 15.16
N ASP A 442 29.57 -28.04 16.05
CA ASP A 442 30.64 -27.07 15.83
C ASP A 442 31.65 -27.60 14.82
N GLY A 443 32.00 -26.81 13.84
CA GLY A 443 33.07 -27.07 12.87
C GLY A 443 34.23 -26.13 13.05
N THR A 444 35.20 -26.56 13.79
CA THR A 444 36.49 -25.93 14.03
C THR A 444 37.27 -25.73 12.73
N GLN A 445 37.81 -24.54 12.52
CA GLN A 445 38.89 -24.24 11.56
C GLN A 445 40.16 -24.97 11.99
N THR A 446 40.81 -25.65 11.06
CA THR A 446 42.22 -26.01 11.17
C THR A 446 43.00 -25.43 10.01
N ASP A 447 43.96 -24.61 10.37
CA ASP A 447 45.07 -24.11 9.62
C ASP A 447 45.92 -25.27 9.04
N GLY A 448 46.42 -25.12 7.83
CA GLY A 448 47.30 -26.11 7.19
C GLY A 448 48.20 -25.51 6.15
N THR A 449 49.39 -25.23 6.58
CA THR A 449 50.60 -24.69 5.98
C THR A 449 51.09 -25.45 4.75
N GLN A 450 51.60 -24.69 3.76
CA GLN A 450 52.71 -24.83 2.82
C GLN A 450 53.40 -26.18 2.53
N GLY A 451 53.72 -26.34 1.29
CA GLY A 451 54.82 -27.16 0.71
C GLY A 451 54.54 -27.51 -0.74
N GLY A 452 55.11 -27.07 -1.72
CA GLY A 452 56.38 -26.76 -2.24
C GLY A 452 56.87 -27.86 -3.19
N THR A 453 57.38 -27.46 -4.36
CA THR A 453 58.17 -28.22 -5.37
C THR A 453 57.37 -29.18 -6.26
N GLY A 454 57.49 -29.24 -7.58
CA GLY A 454 58.49 -28.82 -8.52
C GLY A 454 58.46 -29.78 -9.71
N GLN A 455 58.69 -29.21 -10.89
CA GLN A 455 59.37 -29.78 -12.05
C GLN A 455 58.71 -30.75 -13.03
N THR A 456 58.65 -30.22 -14.24
CA THR A 456 59.17 -30.77 -15.55
C THR A 456 58.45 -32.00 -16.12
N GLY A 457 58.06 -31.97 -17.33
CA GLY A 457 58.67 -31.83 -18.62
C GLY A 457 58.08 -32.82 -19.62
N THR A 458 58.06 -32.39 -20.81
CA THR A 458 57.89 -32.82 -22.18
C THR A 458 56.57 -32.55 -22.83
#